data_75bce4cfb31f6bebd4b393f152cef1bf
#
_entry.id   75bce4cfb31f6bebd4b393f152cef1bf
#
_cell.length_a   1.000
_cell.length_b   1.000
_cell.length_c   1.000
_cell.angle_alpha   90.00
_cell.angle_beta   90.00
_cell.angle_gamma   90.00
#
_symmetry.space_group_name_H-M   'P 1'
#
loop_
_entity.id
_entity.type
_entity.pdbx_description
1 polymer ?
#
loop_
_entity_poly.entity_id
_entity_poly.type
_entity_poly.pdbx_seq_one_letter_code
_entity_poly.pdbx_strand_id
1 'polypeptide(L)'
;MGTTMAQAEHVTRAFVGQDGLIHILNSDGQEFVAAREDSPESALRKDPGFNQQSVEVPKIAVDGKTVGWIVNFGNCCTSYPIPLMLVVYQNGRVIRRITPSDLPPIILDWHFVAGGKEIAISTSTLHGDSHGAFELYMVKTGRLIQRWDAENSGPDPAWVQTFGKE
;
A
#
# COMPACT_ATOMS: atom_id res chain seq x y z
N MET A 1 4.48 42.12 4.47
CA MET A 1 4.98 40.76 4.79
C MET A 1 4.17 39.77 3.96
N GLY A 2 4.73 39.29 2.86
CA GLY A 2 4.05 38.33 1.98
C GLY A 2 4.13 36.94 2.61
N THR A 3 3.00 36.40 3.00
CA THR A 3 2.88 34.98 3.33
C THR A 3 2.98 34.21 2.02
N THR A 4 4.16 33.70 1.72
CA THR A 4 4.32 32.75 0.62
C THR A 4 3.52 31.52 1.02
N MET A 5 2.34 31.36 0.44
CA MET A 5 1.62 30.09 0.51
C MET A 5 2.55 29.04 -0.08
N ALA A 6 3.04 28.14 0.74
CA ALA A 6 3.76 26.98 0.27
C ALA A 6 2.84 26.27 -0.73
N GLN A 7 3.20 26.30 -1.99
CA GLN A 7 2.48 25.62 -3.04
C GLN A 7 2.51 24.14 -2.68
N ALA A 8 1.35 23.53 -2.54
CA ALA A 8 1.26 22.14 -2.15
C ALA A 8 2.06 21.29 -3.15
N GLU A 9 3.04 20.54 -2.63
CA GLU A 9 3.92 19.71 -3.44
C GLU A 9 3.09 18.73 -4.26
N HIS A 10 3.31 18.74 -5.57
CA HIS A 10 2.77 17.73 -6.46
C HIS A 10 3.83 16.70 -6.79
N VAL A 11 3.44 15.43 -6.76
CA VAL A 11 4.27 14.35 -7.26
C VAL A 11 4.22 14.34 -8.78
N THR A 12 5.38 14.47 -9.41
CA THR A 12 5.49 14.41 -10.87
C THR A 12 5.76 12.99 -11.36
N ARG A 13 6.46 12.19 -10.55
CA ARG A 13 6.80 10.81 -10.89
C ARG A 13 7.03 9.98 -9.64
N ALA A 14 6.60 8.72 -9.68
CA ALA A 14 6.94 7.69 -8.70
C ALA A 14 7.35 6.43 -9.45
N PHE A 15 8.45 5.79 -9.05
CA PHE A 15 8.99 4.62 -9.75
C PHE A 15 9.87 3.78 -8.84
N VAL A 16 10.14 2.55 -9.26
CA VAL A 16 11.14 1.68 -8.64
C VAL A 16 12.50 1.98 -9.25
N GLY A 17 13.46 2.39 -8.42
CA GLY A 17 14.82 2.65 -8.85
C GLY A 17 15.64 1.38 -9.08
N GLN A 18 16.83 1.54 -9.65
CA GLN A 18 17.77 0.42 -9.83
C GLN A 18 18.28 -0.17 -8.51
N ASP A 19 18.18 0.61 -7.43
CA ASP A 19 18.47 0.18 -6.06
C ASP A 19 17.34 -0.68 -5.43
N GLY A 20 16.23 -0.87 -6.17
CA GLY A 20 15.07 -1.61 -5.70
C GLY A 20 14.18 -0.85 -4.71
N LEU A 21 14.39 0.47 -4.57
CA LEU A 21 13.62 1.33 -3.69
C LEU A 21 12.62 2.18 -4.47
N ILE A 22 11.63 2.71 -3.78
CA ILE A 22 10.69 3.67 -4.36
C ILE A 22 11.32 5.06 -4.36
N HIS A 23 11.33 5.68 -5.51
CA HIS A 23 11.74 7.06 -5.75
C HIS A 23 10.52 7.91 -6.11
N ILE A 24 10.37 9.05 -5.46
CA ILE A 24 9.27 9.98 -5.69
C ILE A 24 9.87 11.36 -5.99
N LEU A 25 9.58 11.88 -7.18
CA LEU A 25 9.98 13.21 -7.61
C LEU A 25 8.81 14.18 -7.44
N ASN A 26 9.07 15.29 -6.79
CA ASN A 26 8.12 16.37 -6.59
C ASN A 26 8.30 17.50 -7.61
N SER A 27 7.28 18.33 -7.76
CA SER A 27 7.27 19.46 -8.70
C SER A 27 8.31 20.53 -8.39
N ASP A 28 8.82 20.58 -7.17
CA ASP A 28 9.91 21.46 -6.74
C ASP A 28 11.31 20.92 -7.08
N GLY A 29 11.39 19.74 -7.70
CA GLY A 29 12.64 19.05 -8.04
C GLY A 29 13.25 18.24 -6.90
N GLN A 30 12.62 18.18 -5.75
CA GLN A 30 13.08 17.30 -4.65
C GLN A 30 12.74 15.85 -4.94
N GLU A 31 13.65 14.97 -4.54
CA GLU A 31 13.47 13.53 -4.60
C GLU A 31 13.38 12.95 -3.19
N PHE A 32 12.36 12.14 -2.97
CA PHE A 32 12.24 11.28 -1.81
C PHE A 32 12.59 9.84 -2.21
N VAL A 33 13.43 9.18 -1.41
CA VAL A 33 13.75 7.76 -1.57
C VAL A 33 13.27 7.02 -0.34
N ALA A 34 12.40 6.04 -0.53
CA ALA A 34 11.84 5.26 0.56
C ALA A 34 12.92 4.36 1.18
N ALA A 35 13.00 4.33 2.51
CA ALA A 35 13.81 3.36 3.22
C ALA A 35 13.23 1.94 3.07
N ARG A 36 14.06 0.93 3.27
CA ARG A 36 13.60 -0.46 3.35
C ARG A 36 12.72 -0.65 4.58
N GLU A 37 11.66 -1.41 4.41
CA GLU A 37 10.73 -1.74 5.48
C GLU A 37 11.12 -3.04 6.18
N ASP A 38 10.90 -3.08 7.49
CA ASP A 38 10.98 -4.31 8.27
C ASP A 38 9.68 -5.09 8.13
N SER A 39 9.79 -6.42 8.04
CA SER A 39 8.61 -7.27 7.98
C SER A 39 7.73 -7.08 9.22
N PRO A 40 6.41 -7.05 9.07
CA PRO A 40 5.48 -7.11 10.20
C PRO A 40 5.71 -8.34 11.10
N GLU A 41 6.20 -9.44 10.50
CA GLU A 41 6.54 -10.68 11.22
C GLU A 41 7.92 -10.62 11.88
N SER A 42 8.86 -9.85 11.35
CA SER A 42 10.24 -9.77 11.87
C SER A 42 10.32 -9.15 13.25
N ALA A 43 9.33 -8.34 13.65
CA ALA A 43 9.20 -7.83 15.00
C ALA A 43 9.17 -8.96 16.06
N LEU A 44 8.73 -10.15 15.65
CA LEU A 44 8.66 -11.34 16.51
C LEU A 44 9.90 -12.23 16.39
N ARG A 45 10.61 -12.23 15.25
CA ARG A 45 11.67 -13.21 14.95
C ARG A 45 13.05 -12.61 14.67
N LYS A 46 13.16 -11.31 14.41
CA LYS A 46 14.42 -10.59 14.09
C LYS A 46 15.28 -11.30 13.02
N ASP A 47 14.65 -11.95 12.06
CA ASP A 47 15.35 -12.62 10.98
C ASP A 47 15.44 -11.67 9.77
N PRO A 48 16.66 -11.25 9.37
CA PRO A 48 16.85 -10.35 8.22
C PRO A 48 16.37 -10.95 6.90
N GLY A 49 16.24 -12.28 6.80
CA GLY A 49 15.66 -12.97 5.65
C GLY A 49 14.18 -12.67 5.43
N PHE A 50 13.49 -12.16 6.45
CA PHE A 50 12.08 -11.76 6.37
C PHE A 50 11.86 -10.28 6.08
N ASN A 51 12.91 -9.50 5.98
CA ASN A 51 12.80 -8.08 5.62
C ASN A 51 12.42 -7.89 4.15
N GLN A 52 12.20 -6.64 3.77
CA GLN A 52 11.84 -6.27 2.41
C GLN A 52 12.79 -6.90 1.38
N GLN A 53 12.24 -7.61 0.42
CA GLN A 53 12.96 -8.20 -0.72
C GLN A 53 12.74 -7.40 -2.00
N SER A 54 11.53 -6.88 -2.20
CA SER A 54 11.17 -6.09 -3.38
C SER A 54 10.00 -5.17 -3.07
N VAL A 55 9.74 -4.26 -4.00
CA VAL A 55 8.55 -3.39 -4.01
C VAL A 55 7.86 -3.50 -5.35
N GLU A 56 6.56 -3.25 -5.37
CA GLU A 56 5.79 -3.18 -6.61
C GLU A 56 5.72 -1.74 -7.14
N VAL A 57 5.34 -1.60 -8.40
CA VAL A 57 5.21 -0.29 -9.05
C VAL A 57 4.25 0.60 -8.27
N PRO A 58 4.68 1.81 -7.88
CA PRO A 58 3.84 2.72 -7.10
C PRO A 58 2.69 3.28 -7.92
N LYS A 59 1.60 3.61 -7.24
CA LYS A 59 0.45 4.31 -7.80
C LYS A 59 0.35 5.72 -7.19
N ILE A 60 0.08 6.71 -8.02
CA ILE A 60 -0.17 8.09 -7.60
C ILE A 60 -1.68 8.29 -7.56
N ALA A 61 -2.20 8.78 -6.43
CA ALA A 61 -3.61 9.12 -6.32
C ALA A 61 -3.99 10.32 -7.19
N VAL A 62 -5.27 10.47 -7.49
CA VAL A 62 -5.78 11.57 -8.33
C VAL A 62 -5.56 12.96 -7.72
N ASP A 63 -5.28 13.03 -6.41
CA ASP A 63 -4.92 14.28 -5.74
C ASP A 63 -3.52 14.80 -6.13
N GLY A 64 -2.72 13.97 -6.83
CA GLY A 64 -1.36 14.30 -7.25
C GLY A 64 -0.34 14.43 -6.12
N LYS A 65 -0.68 14.02 -4.90
CA LYS A 65 0.13 14.21 -3.69
C LYS A 65 0.37 12.93 -2.92
N THR A 66 -0.56 11.99 -3.02
CA THR A 66 -0.53 10.73 -2.29
C THR A 66 -0.01 9.63 -3.19
N VAL A 67 0.98 8.89 -2.72
CA VAL A 67 1.58 7.75 -3.43
C VAL A 67 1.50 6.53 -2.55
N GLY A 68 1.17 5.39 -3.15
CA GLY A 68 1.18 4.10 -2.44
C GLY A 68 1.92 3.04 -3.22
N TRP A 69 2.47 2.06 -2.50
CA TRP A 69 3.15 0.90 -3.08
C TRP A 69 3.10 -0.30 -2.16
N ILE A 70 3.15 -1.48 -2.76
CA ILE A 70 3.26 -2.74 -2.03
C ILE A 70 4.73 -3.06 -1.75
N VAL A 71 4.98 -3.59 -0.56
CA VAL A 71 6.26 -4.14 -0.14
C VAL A 71 6.13 -5.66 0.00
N ASN A 72 7.05 -6.37 -0.64
CA ASN A 72 7.15 -7.82 -0.61
C ASN A 72 8.25 -8.25 0.36
N PHE A 73 7.95 -9.20 1.22
CA PHE A 73 8.84 -9.68 2.27
C PHE A 73 9.20 -11.15 2.07
N GLY A 74 10.41 -11.50 2.47
CA GLY A 74 10.77 -12.89 2.68
C GLY A 74 9.91 -13.54 3.78
N ASN A 75 9.76 -14.86 3.75
CA ASN A 75 8.93 -15.59 4.71
C ASN A 75 9.44 -17.02 4.90
N CYS A 76 8.91 -17.71 5.91
CA CYS A 76 9.32 -19.07 6.24
C CYS A 76 8.88 -20.14 5.25
N CYS A 77 7.84 -19.84 4.44
CA CYS A 77 6.98 -20.92 3.96
C CYS A 77 6.82 -20.95 2.44
N THR A 78 7.37 -19.95 1.74
CA THR A 78 7.43 -19.89 0.27
C THR A 78 8.83 -19.56 -0.19
N SER A 79 9.17 -19.95 -1.41
CA SER A 79 10.45 -19.62 -2.06
C SER A 79 10.44 -18.24 -2.73
N TYR A 80 9.36 -17.51 -2.64
CA TYR A 80 9.17 -16.18 -3.23
C TYR A 80 8.69 -15.18 -2.18
N PRO A 81 9.02 -13.88 -2.35
CA PRO A 81 8.54 -12.85 -1.45
C PRO A 81 7.02 -12.68 -1.54
N ILE A 82 6.40 -12.32 -0.42
CA ILE A 82 4.95 -12.14 -0.33
C ILE A 82 4.58 -10.69 -0.02
N PRO A 83 3.49 -10.17 -0.62
CA PRO A 83 3.01 -8.80 -0.43
C PRO A 83 2.22 -8.66 0.87
N LEU A 84 2.87 -8.13 1.90
CA LEU A 84 2.29 -8.03 3.25
C LEU A 84 1.97 -6.61 3.71
N MET A 85 2.50 -5.59 3.04
CA MET A 85 2.38 -4.21 3.50
C MET A 85 2.12 -3.27 2.33
N LEU A 86 1.18 -2.36 2.53
CA LEU A 86 0.99 -1.19 1.68
C LEU A 86 1.55 0.03 2.40
N VAL A 87 2.50 0.71 1.77
CA VAL A 87 3.09 1.94 2.29
C VAL A 87 2.46 3.13 1.57
N VAL A 88 2.18 4.19 2.32
CA VAL A 88 1.58 5.42 1.80
C VAL A 88 2.45 6.61 2.14
N TYR A 89 2.78 7.38 1.11
CA TYR A 89 3.55 8.62 1.18
C TYR A 89 2.64 9.81 0.92
N GLN A 90 2.90 10.91 1.62
CA GLN A 90 2.32 12.21 1.35
C GLN A 90 3.20 13.32 1.97
N ASN A 91 3.33 14.44 1.30
CA ASN A 91 4.03 15.62 1.81
C ASN A 91 5.46 15.33 2.32
N GLY A 92 6.29 14.69 1.50
CA GLY A 92 7.70 14.47 1.79
C GLY A 92 8.02 13.31 2.74
N ARG A 93 7.04 12.52 3.16
CA ARG A 93 7.25 11.44 4.12
C ARG A 93 6.29 10.27 3.95
N VAL A 94 6.66 9.11 4.46
CA VAL A 94 5.74 7.99 4.69
C VAL A 94 4.79 8.36 5.83
N ILE A 95 3.50 8.31 5.54
CA ILE A 95 2.45 8.65 6.52
C ILE A 95 1.75 7.42 7.08
N ARG A 96 1.71 6.31 6.34
CA ARG A 96 1.03 5.07 6.74
C ARG A 96 1.75 3.84 6.25
N ARG A 97 1.65 2.79 7.06
CA ARG A 97 1.97 1.40 6.73
C ARG A 97 0.75 0.58 7.07
N ILE A 98 0.12 0.01 6.06
CA ILE A 98 -1.13 -0.74 6.20
C ILE A 98 -0.80 -2.21 5.98
N THR A 99 -1.09 -3.02 6.99
CA THR A 99 -1.05 -4.48 6.92
C THR A 99 -2.48 -4.98 7.10
N PRO A 100 -2.98 -5.87 6.23
CA PRO A 100 -4.32 -6.43 6.40
C PRO A 100 -4.53 -7.07 7.77
N SER A 101 -5.78 -7.09 8.23
CA SER A 101 -6.11 -7.37 9.62
C SER A 101 -6.00 -8.85 10.04
N ASP A 102 -6.05 -9.78 9.09
CA ASP A 102 -5.99 -11.22 9.39
C ASP A 102 -4.69 -11.84 8.91
N LEU A 103 -4.01 -12.57 9.78
CA LEU A 103 -2.77 -13.26 9.44
C LEU A 103 -3.04 -14.67 8.89
N PRO A 104 -2.41 -15.05 7.79
CA PRO A 104 -1.52 -14.27 6.93
C PRO A 104 -2.21 -13.84 5.64
N PRO A 105 -2.88 -12.70 5.59
CA PRO A 105 -3.40 -12.24 4.32
C PRO A 105 -2.28 -11.63 3.51
N ILE A 106 -2.21 -12.05 2.27
CA ILE A 106 -1.44 -11.36 1.26
C ILE A 106 -2.31 -10.33 0.55
N ILE A 107 -1.70 -9.26 0.10
CA ILE A 107 -2.37 -8.23 -0.69
C ILE A 107 -2.33 -8.67 -2.14
N LEU A 108 -3.50 -8.97 -2.73
CA LEU A 108 -3.60 -9.37 -4.14
C LEU A 108 -3.61 -8.16 -5.06
N ASP A 109 -4.38 -7.14 -4.70
CA ASP A 109 -4.52 -5.91 -5.45
C ASP A 109 -4.97 -4.77 -4.53
N TRP A 110 -4.78 -3.55 -4.98
CA TRP A 110 -5.19 -2.38 -4.23
C TRP A 110 -5.33 -1.16 -5.14
N HIS A 111 -6.10 -0.17 -4.72
CA HIS A 111 -6.15 1.13 -5.38
C HIS A 111 -6.71 2.20 -4.47
N PHE A 112 -6.44 3.45 -4.86
CA PHE A 112 -7.08 4.59 -4.22
C PHE A 112 -8.54 4.70 -4.64
N VAL A 113 -9.38 5.04 -3.67
CA VAL A 113 -10.80 5.39 -3.87
C VAL A 113 -11.11 6.71 -3.17
N ALA A 114 -12.30 7.24 -3.38
CA ALA A 114 -12.74 8.51 -2.79
C ALA A 114 -11.74 9.67 -3.00
N GLY A 115 -11.22 9.81 -4.23
CA GLY A 115 -10.30 10.90 -4.57
C GLY A 115 -8.94 10.81 -3.88
N GLY A 116 -8.49 9.63 -3.50
CA GLY A 116 -7.22 9.40 -2.77
C GLY A 116 -7.34 9.49 -1.26
N LYS A 117 -8.54 9.68 -0.72
CA LYS A 117 -8.78 9.74 0.74
C LYS A 117 -8.86 8.38 1.39
N GLU A 118 -9.16 7.35 0.61
CA GLU A 118 -9.33 5.98 1.05
C GLU A 118 -8.53 5.03 0.15
N ILE A 119 -8.23 3.85 0.68
CA ILE A 119 -7.56 2.77 -0.01
C ILE A 119 -8.39 1.51 0.13
N ALA A 120 -8.69 0.90 -1.00
CA ALA A 120 -9.30 -0.41 -1.07
C ALA A 120 -8.22 -1.47 -1.32
N ILE A 121 -8.25 -2.58 -0.56
CA ILE A 121 -7.32 -3.69 -0.64
C ILE A 121 -8.10 -4.98 -0.85
N SER A 122 -7.69 -5.78 -1.82
CA SER A 122 -8.13 -7.16 -2.00
C SER A 122 -7.10 -8.10 -1.40
N THR A 123 -7.52 -9.02 -0.55
CA THR A 123 -6.65 -9.95 0.17
C THR A 123 -6.98 -11.41 -0.12
N SER A 124 -6.00 -12.27 0.07
CA SER A 124 -6.15 -13.72 0.05
C SER A 124 -5.21 -14.36 1.08
N THR A 125 -5.36 -15.64 1.32
CA THR A 125 -4.38 -16.41 2.09
C THR A 125 -3.25 -16.94 1.22
N LEU A 126 -2.13 -17.32 1.84
CA LEU A 126 -0.94 -17.85 1.17
C LEU A 126 -1.21 -19.05 0.27
N HIS A 127 -2.19 -19.87 0.59
CA HIS A 127 -2.49 -21.11 -0.12
C HIS A 127 -3.74 -21.03 -1.01
N GLY A 128 -4.37 -19.88 -1.09
CA GLY A 128 -5.53 -19.66 -1.97
C GLY A 128 -6.81 -20.45 -1.56
N ASP A 129 -6.79 -21.07 -0.41
CA ASP A 129 -7.89 -21.93 0.05
C ASP A 129 -9.03 -21.16 0.72
N SER A 130 -8.88 -19.87 0.88
CA SER A 130 -9.89 -19.04 1.50
C SER A 130 -10.54 -18.12 0.50
N HIS A 131 -11.77 -17.88 0.79
CA HIS A 131 -12.56 -16.82 0.20
C HIS A 131 -11.84 -15.49 0.42
N GLY A 132 -11.61 -14.76 -0.65
CA GLY A 132 -10.97 -13.45 -0.59
C GLY A 132 -11.77 -12.48 0.29
N ALA A 133 -11.09 -11.59 0.95
CA ALA A 133 -11.69 -10.47 1.66
C ALA A 133 -11.25 -9.16 1.02
N PHE A 134 -12.08 -8.13 1.22
CA PHE A 134 -11.77 -6.78 0.81
C PHE A 134 -11.78 -5.88 2.04
N GLU A 135 -10.83 -4.98 2.11
CA GLU A 135 -10.70 -4.05 3.22
C GLU A 135 -10.57 -2.62 2.71
N LEU A 136 -11.28 -1.71 3.37
CA LEU A 136 -11.27 -0.28 3.06
C LEU A 136 -10.64 0.48 4.22
N TYR A 137 -9.63 1.27 3.92
CA TYR A 137 -8.86 2.03 4.91
C TYR A 137 -8.93 3.53 4.64
N MET A 138 -8.96 4.32 5.70
CA MET A 138 -8.81 5.77 5.60
C MET A 138 -7.33 6.14 5.55
N VAL A 139 -6.89 6.83 4.51
CA VAL A 139 -5.49 7.25 4.33
C VAL A 139 -5.00 8.12 5.48
N LYS A 140 -5.80 9.09 5.90
CA LYS A 140 -5.41 10.07 6.93
C LYS A 140 -5.10 9.42 8.29
N THR A 141 -5.83 8.39 8.67
CA THR A 141 -5.71 7.77 10.00
C THR A 141 -5.10 6.37 9.96
N GLY A 142 -5.09 5.70 8.81
CA GLY A 142 -4.72 4.29 8.67
C GLY A 142 -5.78 3.34 9.23
N ARG A 143 -6.96 3.83 9.61
CA ARG A 143 -8.01 3.04 10.24
C ARG A 143 -8.78 2.23 9.20
N LEU A 144 -9.05 0.95 9.51
CA LEU A 144 -10.00 0.13 8.78
C LEU A 144 -11.41 0.73 8.92
N ILE A 145 -12.04 1.03 7.79
CA ILE A 145 -13.39 1.59 7.74
C ILE A 145 -14.42 0.47 7.59
N GLN A 146 -14.14 -0.46 6.68
CA GLN A 146 -15.06 -1.54 6.34
C GLN A 146 -14.28 -2.77 5.86
N ARG A 147 -14.79 -3.95 6.20
CA ARG A 147 -14.38 -5.22 5.65
C ARG A 147 -15.55 -5.87 4.93
N TRP A 148 -15.28 -6.48 3.79
CA TRP A 148 -16.26 -7.20 2.98
C TRP A 148 -15.71 -8.57 2.61
N ASP A 149 -16.39 -9.62 3.03
CA ASP A 149 -16.01 -10.98 2.64
C ASP A 149 -16.71 -11.36 1.33
N ALA A 150 -16.00 -12.04 0.43
CA ALA A 150 -16.52 -12.43 -0.89
C ALA A 150 -17.73 -13.38 -0.79
N GLU A 151 -17.93 -14.03 0.34
CA GLU A 151 -19.07 -14.90 0.61
C GLU A 151 -20.32 -14.16 1.12
N ASN A 152 -20.23 -12.86 1.38
CA ASN A 152 -21.38 -12.11 1.82
C ASN A 152 -22.51 -12.17 0.78
N SER A 153 -23.70 -12.52 1.26
CA SER A 153 -24.91 -12.44 0.43
C SER A 153 -25.32 -10.97 0.29
N GLY A 154 -25.54 -10.53 -0.93
CA GLY A 154 -25.94 -9.17 -1.24
C GLY A 154 -25.04 -8.53 -2.29
N PRO A 155 -25.40 -7.34 -2.79
CA PRO A 155 -24.60 -6.65 -3.78
C PRO A 155 -23.29 -6.17 -3.14
N ASP A 156 -22.18 -6.34 -3.90
CA ASP A 156 -20.89 -5.80 -3.49
C ASP A 156 -20.96 -4.27 -3.37
N PRO A 157 -20.38 -3.69 -2.31
CA PRO A 157 -20.21 -2.24 -2.21
C PRO A 157 -19.48 -1.67 -3.43
N ALA A 158 -19.76 -0.42 -3.78
CA ALA A 158 -19.16 0.24 -4.94
C ALA A 158 -17.62 0.17 -4.94
N TRP A 159 -17.00 0.31 -3.79
CA TRP A 159 -15.54 0.22 -3.65
C TRP A 159 -15.00 -1.20 -3.86
N VAL A 160 -15.79 -2.25 -3.59
CA VAL A 160 -15.43 -3.65 -3.90
C VAL A 160 -15.56 -3.91 -5.40
N GLN A 161 -16.55 -3.32 -6.05
CA GLN A 161 -16.76 -3.46 -7.50
C GLN A 161 -15.63 -2.87 -8.34
N THR A 162 -14.75 -2.05 -7.75
CA THR A 162 -13.55 -1.51 -8.41
C THR A 162 -12.48 -2.57 -8.65
N PHE A 163 -12.52 -3.70 -7.93
CA PHE A 163 -11.65 -4.86 -8.17
C PHE A 163 -12.24 -5.73 -9.27
N GLY A 164 -11.64 -5.68 -10.42
CA GLY A 164 -11.80 -6.61 -11.52
C GLY A 164 -13.22 -7.03 -11.89
N LYS A 165 -13.76 -6.38 -12.89
CA LYS A 165 -14.47 -7.11 -13.94
C LYS A 165 -13.45 -7.27 -15.07
N GLU A 166 -12.72 -8.36 -15.05
CA GLU A 166 -12.05 -8.87 -16.25
C GLU A 166 -13.07 -9.31 -17.29
#